data_4c71e24406e6c2c3e857dff2d1d81960
#
_entry.id   4c71e24406e6c2c3e857dff2d1d81960
#
_cell.length_a   1.000
_cell.length_b   1.000
_cell.length_c   1.000
_cell.angle_alpha   90.00
_cell.angle_beta   90.00
_cell.angle_gamma   90.00
#
_symmetry.space_group_name_H-M   'P 1'
#
loop_
_entity.id
_entity.type
_entity.pdbx_description
1 polymer ?
#
loop_
_entity_poly.entity_id
_entity_poly.type
_entity_poly.pdbx_seq_one_letter_code
_entity_poly.pdbx_strand_id
1 'polypeptide(L)'
;MPYLDAYLQNIIDRGNLKLAESVKETAENVGNKYLKTFSFTEHKIGLLLGNIQSGKTGQMFGIMCKAADLGFPVFVLLTTDNVVLQQQTLDRVKADLVGFCVCGENDAALFAENNLVKPTVIVLKKNARVLKLWSNILGATGFMKGNPLFVIDDEADAASLNTMVNQGEQSSINKYLDKIKNDSSSSIYLQVTGTPQSILLQTMESGWHPYFIYYFKPGSAYLGGDFFFPGTGNPEHVAFIDTLENPLREVVVRHLAVSAQMLSSGGTVCNCLFHPSVRISAHEDFKEEVKKELEWCSSHLNNGFKAYFEKAWSTFSPAKSEKKPLEELFIFASELLNDPEKIKVLIMNGRSECESSDYSEGCNFIIGGNTLGRGVTFPALQTIYYTRTSKKPQADTMWQHSRMFGYDRDAGMMMVYMDEHLYKLFADINATNNSIIAQVEKGIDDIKIYYPDGLMPTRKNVLDNDHVLTVTGGTNYYPFHPDNDDIDAISDLLKNFSEKEPYYQVSLRIMKAVLSHIIPSPDFHMKAFQSVLNTLLAERPAAQGILLVRRNRDVAQGTGALLSPNDWQIGKSFTDRVVLTMYQVTGTKGWHGKPLWVPNIKLPDGAIYYDLVDES
;
A
#
# COMPACT_ATOMS: atom_id res chain seq x y z
N MET A 1 28.81 23.31 4.18
CA MET A 1 28.51 21.89 3.85
C MET A 1 27.10 21.89 3.27
N PRO A 2 26.85 21.19 2.15
CA PRO A 2 25.48 20.98 1.64
C PRO A 2 24.56 20.36 2.70
N TYR A 3 23.28 20.69 2.66
CA TYR A 3 22.30 20.19 3.65
C TYR A 3 22.18 18.66 3.63
N LEU A 4 22.21 18.07 2.43
CA LEU A 4 22.18 16.60 2.29
C LEU A 4 23.40 15.95 2.97
N ASP A 5 24.60 16.47 2.74
CA ASP A 5 25.81 15.90 3.34
C ASP A 5 25.80 16.01 4.87
N ALA A 6 25.31 17.13 5.40
CA ALA A 6 25.17 17.33 6.84
C ALA A 6 24.16 16.33 7.46
N TYR A 7 23.05 16.09 6.78
CA TYR A 7 22.05 15.11 7.23
C TYR A 7 22.58 13.68 7.18
N LEU A 8 23.25 13.30 6.09
CA LEU A 8 23.85 11.97 5.96
C LEU A 8 24.92 11.72 7.04
N GLN A 9 25.75 12.75 7.35
CA GLN A 9 26.75 12.65 8.42
C GLN A 9 26.07 12.42 9.78
N ASN A 10 24.97 13.14 10.07
CA ASN A 10 24.20 12.94 11.31
C ASN A 10 23.65 11.49 11.44
N ILE A 11 23.20 10.89 10.34
CA ILE A 11 22.77 9.47 10.32
C ILE A 11 23.95 8.53 10.60
N ILE A 12 25.11 8.80 9.98
CA ILE A 12 26.34 7.99 10.13
C ILE A 12 26.85 8.07 11.59
N ASP A 13 26.88 9.26 12.17
CA ASP A 13 27.33 9.48 13.54
C ASP A 13 26.47 8.73 14.58
N ARG A 14 25.21 8.44 14.23
CA ARG A 14 24.29 7.57 15.00
C ARG A 14 24.46 6.07 14.71
N GLY A 15 25.45 5.68 13.92
CA GLY A 15 25.77 4.28 13.60
C GLY A 15 24.90 3.64 12.50
N ASN A 16 24.12 4.43 11.73
CA ASN A 16 23.17 3.92 10.74
C ASN A 16 23.68 4.06 9.29
N LEU A 17 24.88 3.54 8.99
CA LEU A 17 25.51 3.67 7.67
C LEU A 17 24.61 3.20 6.52
N LYS A 18 23.95 2.04 6.65
CA LYS A 18 23.06 1.51 5.60
C LYS A 18 21.86 2.43 5.32
N LEU A 19 21.33 3.07 6.35
CA LEU A 19 20.27 4.06 6.19
C LEU A 19 20.79 5.29 5.44
N ALA A 20 21.98 5.77 5.79
CA ALA A 20 22.60 6.91 5.10
C ALA A 20 22.82 6.63 3.61
N GLU A 21 23.27 5.43 3.24
CA GLU A 21 23.44 5.00 1.84
C GLU A 21 22.10 5.00 1.09
N SER A 22 21.07 4.39 1.67
CA SER A 22 19.72 4.36 1.07
C SER A 22 19.10 5.76 0.91
N VAL A 23 19.25 6.62 1.92
CA VAL A 23 18.77 8.01 1.88
C VAL A 23 19.52 8.81 0.82
N LYS A 24 20.84 8.64 0.72
CA LYS A 24 21.65 9.29 -0.32
C LYS A 24 21.18 8.89 -1.71
N GLU A 25 21.02 7.59 -1.96
CA GLU A 25 20.56 7.08 -3.25
C GLU A 25 19.20 7.67 -3.64
N THR A 26 18.23 7.65 -2.73
CA THR A 26 16.89 8.21 -2.97
C THR A 26 16.96 9.73 -3.24
N ALA A 27 17.67 10.47 -2.38
CA ALA A 27 17.76 11.93 -2.49
C ALA A 27 18.44 12.36 -3.79
N GLU A 28 19.51 11.65 -4.20
CA GLU A 28 20.23 11.94 -5.44
C GLU A 28 19.40 11.57 -6.68
N ASN A 29 18.74 10.41 -6.68
CA ASN A 29 17.90 9.99 -7.81
C ASN A 29 16.71 10.93 -8.01
N VAL A 30 15.94 11.22 -6.95
CA VAL A 30 14.84 12.19 -7.01
C VAL A 30 15.36 13.58 -7.36
N GLY A 31 16.45 14.01 -6.71
CA GLY A 31 17.07 15.29 -6.96
C GLY A 31 17.51 15.49 -8.41
N ASN A 32 18.26 14.53 -8.96
CA ASN A 32 18.80 14.65 -10.32
C ASN A 32 17.74 14.48 -11.41
N LYS A 33 16.76 13.55 -11.20
CA LYS A 33 15.77 13.23 -12.23
C LYS A 33 14.61 14.21 -12.28
N TYR A 34 14.15 14.71 -11.12
CA TYR A 34 12.91 15.48 -11.03
C TYR A 34 13.08 16.91 -10.48
N LEU A 35 13.96 17.11 -9.46
CA LEU A 35 14.09 18.44 -8.84
C LEU A 35 15.02 19.36 -9.63
N LYS A 36 16.13 18.84 -10.13
CA LYS A 36 17.10 19.64 -10.92
C LYS A 36 16.55 20.12 -12.25
N THR A 37 15.58 19.39 -12.81
CA THR A 37 14.90 19.72 -14.07
C THR A 37 13.62 20.53 -13.87
N PHE A 38 13.28 20.86 -12.63
CA PHE A 38 12.09 21.66 -12.31
C PHE A 38 12.26 23.09 -12.80
N SER A 39 11.26 23.59 -13.51
CA SER A 39 11.35 24.89 -14.22
C SER A 39 11.11 26.11 -13.32
N PHE A 40 10.66 25.93 -12.07
CA PHE A 40 10.23 27.01 -11.16
C PHE A 40 9.08 27.88 -11.67
N THR A 41 8.32 27.41 -12.66
CA THR A 41 7.15 28.10 -13.26
C THR A 41 5.91 27.21 -13.31
N GLU A 42 5.95 26.05 -12.67
CA GLU A 42 4.90 25.04 -12.74
C GLU A 42 4.57 24.47 -11.37
N HIS A 43 3.47 23.73 -11.28
CA HIS A 43 3.09 22.96 -10.11
C HIS A 43 3.16 21.46 -10.46
N LYS A 44 3.99 20.70 -9.77
CA LYS A 44 4.14 19.26 -10.00
C LYS A 44 3.79 18.46 -8.77
N ILE A 45 3.12 17.35 -8.98
CA ILE A 45 2.89 16.34 -7.97
C ILE A 45 3.83 15.17 -8.20
N GLY A 46 4.51 14.71 -7.17
CA GLY A 46 5.30 13.50 -7.16
C GLY A 46 4.78 12.51 -6.13
N LEU A 47 5.03 11.24 -6.35
CA LEU A 47 4.75 10.17 -5.39
C LEU A 47 6.06 9.50 -4.97
N LEU A 48 6.36 9.56 -3.67
CA LEU A 48 7.38 8.73 -3.04
C LEU A 48 6.72 7.48 -2.47
N LEU A 49 6.90 6.36 -3.14
CA LEU A 49 6.39 5.08 -2.72
C LEU A 49 7.44 4.34 -1.89
N GLY A 50 7.05 3.88 -0.72
CA GLY A 50 7.87 3.02 0.12
C GLY A 50 7.00 2.08 0.93
N ASN A 51 7.51 0.91 1.25
CA ASN A 51 6.77 -0.08 2.05
C ASN A 51 6.36 0.48 3.43
N ILE A 52 5.37 -0.12 4.05
CA ILE A 52 4.93 0.29 5.40
C ILE A 52 6.08 0.05 6.39
N GLN A 53 6.36 1.06 7.25
CA GLN A 53 7.45 1.02 8.24
C GLN A 53 8.85 0.75 7.63
N SER A 54 9.08 1.13 6.38
CA SER A 54 10.35 0.95 5.65
C SER A 54 11.36 2.08 5.83
N GLY A 55 11.06 3.08 6.67
CA GLY A 55 11.95 4.23 6.88
C GLY A 55 11.65 5.45 6.01
N LYS A 56 10.41 5.60 5.52
CA LYS A 56 9.96 6.74 4.69
C LYS A 56 10.39 8.11 5.23
N THR A 57 10.33 8.31 6.56
CA THR A 57 10.71 9.60 7.18
C THR A 57 12.16 9.99 6.87
N GLY A 58 13.09 9.04 6.94
CA GLY A 58 14.49 9.31 6.58
C GLY A 58 14.65 9.71 5.12
N GLN A 59 13.93 9.06 4.23
CA GLN A 59 13.92 9.37 2.79
C GLN A 59 13.35 10.77 2.51
N MET A 60 12.24 11.13 3.16
CA MET A 60 11.66 12.48 3.07
C MET A 60 12.66 13.56 3.48
N PHE A 61 13.36 13.37 4.60
CA PHE A 61 14.35 14.35 5.08
C PHE A 61 15.54 14.45 4.12
N GLY A 62 16.00 13.35 3.55
CA GLY A 62 17.04 13.36 2.52
C GLY A 62 16.63 14.15 1.27
N ILE A 63 15.39 13.96 0.80
CA ILE A 63 14.84 14.70 -0.34
C ILE A 63 14.70 16.19 0.00
N MET A 64 14.25 16.55 1.22
CA MET A 64 14.18 17.94 1.68
C MET A 64 15.55 18.61 1.66
N CYS A 65 16.57 17.95 2.21
CA CYS A 65 17.93 18.45 2.19
C CYS A 65 18.46 18.66 0.77
N LYS A 66 18.20 17.70 -0.12
CA LYS A 66 18.59 17.81 -1.54
C LYS A 66 17.84 18.95 -2.24
N ALA A 67 16.55 19.13 -1.96
CA ALA A 67 15.78 20.24 -2.51
C ALA A 67 16.29 21.60 -1.99
N ALA A 68 16.68 21.70 -0.72
CA ALA A 68 17.30 22.90 -0.17
C ALA A 68 18.64 23.22 -0.86
N ASP A 69 19.46 22.21 -1.13
CA ASP A 69 20.71 22.35 -1.91
C ASP A 69 20.45 22.83 -3.36
N LEU A 70 19.25 22.56 -3.89
CA LEU A 70 18.80 22.99 -5.22
C LEU A 70 18.03 24.32 -5.20
N GLY A 71 17.94 25.00 -4.06
CA GLY A 71 17.40 26.35 -3.94
C GLY A 71 15.93 26.45 -3.54
N PHE A 72 15.30 25.37 -3.05
CA PHE A 72 13.97 25.47 -2.43
C PHE A 72 14.08 26.10 -1.03
N PRO A 73 13.42 27.25 -0.77
CA PRO A 73 13.60 27.97 0.50
C PRO A 73 12.59 27.57 1.58
N VAL A 74 11.41 27.03 1.23
CA VAL A 74 10.37 26.66 2.19
C VAL A 74 9.77 25.31 1.92
N PHE A 75 9.62 24.56 2.99
CA PHE A 75 9.07 23.21 3.04
C PHE A 75 7.87 23.19 3.98
N VAL A 76 6.76 22.61 3.54
CA VAL A 76 5.61 22.29 4.38
C VAL A 76 5.56 20.78 4.55
N LEU A 77 5.82 20.31 5.77
CA LEU A 77 5.72 18.89 6.11
C LEU A 77 4.37 18.62 6.79
N LEU A 78 3.51 17.88 6.10
CA LEU A 78 2.18 17.54 6.57
C LEU A 78 2.19 16.20 7.31
N THR A 79 1.63 16.17 8.51
CA THR A 79 1.44 14.97 9.32
C THR A 79 -0.05 14.64 9.45
N THR A 80 -0.38 13.47 10.00
CA THR A 80 -1.76 13.12 10.34
C THR A 80 -2.34 14.09 11.39
N ASP A 81 -3.67 14.14 11.54
CA ASP A 81 -4.35 14.98 12.54
C ASP A 81 -4.26 14.35 13.95
N ASN A 82 -3.02 14.19 14.43
CA ASN A 82 -2.71 13.69 15.77
C ASN A 82 -1.64 14.58 16.40
N VAL A 83 -1.93 15.13 17.58
CA VAL A 83 -1.06 16.08 18.27
C VAL A 83 0.27 15.46 18.69
N VAL A 84 0.23 14.23 19.20
CA VAL A 84 1.44 13.52 19.68
C VAL A 84 2.37 13.23 18.51
N LEU A 85 1.83 12.74 17.40
CA LEU A 85 2.62 12.43 16.20
C LEU A 85 3.19 13.69 15.54
N GLN A 86 2.43 14.77 15.52
CA GLN A 86 2.91 16.05 15.01
C GLN A 86 4.09 16.57 15.88
N GLN A 87 3.98 16.48 17.20
CA GLN A 87 5.06 16.88 18.10
C GLN A 87 6.30 16.00 17.93
N GLN A 88 6.13 14.69 17.88
CA GLN A 88 7.24 13.75 17.61
C GLN A 88 7.93 14.04 16.27
N THR A 89 7.16 14.36 15.22
CA THR A 89 7.72 14.74 13.93
C THR A 89 8.47 16.06 14.01
N LEU A 90 7.91 17.07 14.69
CA LEU A 90 8.55 18.37 14.89
C LEU A 90 9.89 18.23 15.64
N ASP A 91 9.92 17.44 16.71
CA ASP A 91 11.13 17.20 17.50
C ASP A 91 12.19 16.45 16.68
N ARG A 92 11.76 15.50 15.88
CA ARG A 92 12.64 14.76 14.97
C ARG A 92 13.21 15.67 13.87
N VAL A 93 12.39 16.54 13.27
CA VAL A 93 12.86 17.53 12.28
C VAL A 93 13.90 18.45 12.91
N LYS A 94 13.68 18.94 14.14
CA LYS A 94 14.64 19.78 14.88
C LYS A 94 15.96 19.08 15.15
N ALA A 95 15.91 17.78 15.47
CA ALA A 95 17.09 16.98 15.77
C ALA A 95 17.88 16.57 14.52
N ASP A 96 17.19 16.33 13.41
CA ASP A 96 17.77 15.73 12.22
C ASP A 96 18.19 16.76 11.15
N LEU A 97 17.44 17.86 10.98
CA LEU A 97 17.68 18.84 9.92
C LEU A 97 18.50 20.06 10.42
N VAL A 98 19.79 19.81 10.60
CA VAL A 98 20.73 20.85 11.04
C VAL A 98 20.83 21.96 9.98
N GLY A 99 20.75 23.21 10.41
CA GLY A 99 20.85 24.38 9.53
C GLY A 99 19.52 24.89 8.96
N PHE A 100 18.41 24.19 9.19
CA PHE A 100 17.07 24.66 8.84
C PHE A 100 16.48 25.53 9.97
N CYS A 101 15.59 26.44 9.60
CA CYS A 101 14.63 27.05 10.51
C CYS A 101 13.43 26.11 10.61
N VAL A 102 13.09 25.64 11.83
CA VAL A 102 12.02 24.66 12.03
C VAL A 102 10.87 25.30 12.79
N CYS A 103 9.70 25.37 12.14
CA CYS A 103 8.48 25.96 12.67
C CYS A 103 7.41 24.89 12.90
N GLY A 104 6.75 24.94 14.04
CA GLY A 104 5.49 24.22 14.28
C GLY A 104 4.27 25.08 13.92
N GLU A 105 3.08 24.62 14.28
CA GLU A 105 1.81 25.25 13.94
C GLU A 105 1.66 26.67 14.49
N ASN A 106 2.30 26.97 15.63
CA ASN A 106 2.19 28.23 16.34
C ASN A 106 3.37 29.19 16.09
N ASP A 107 4.35 28.81 15.27
CA ASP A 107 5.62 29.51 15.12
C ASP A 107 5.62 30.52 13.95
N ALA A 108 4.48 31.17 13.68
CA ALA A 108 4.36 32.15 12.60
C ALA A 108 5.33 33.34 12.75
N ALA A 109 5.61 33.77 13.99
CA ALA A 109 6.58 34.83 14.28
C ALA A 109 8.00 34.39 13.89
N LEU A 110 8.41 33.19 14.26
CA LEU A 110 9.71 32.62 13.90
C LEU A 110 9.88 32.50 12.38
N PHE A 111 8.82 32.09 11.67
CA PHE A 111 8.81 32.07 10.21
C PHE A 111 9.09 33.45 9.61
N ALA A 112 8.38 34.47 10.11
CA ALA A 112 8.55 35.85 9.63
C ALA A 112 9.95 36.41 9.97
N GLU A 113 10.47 36.14 11.17
CA GLU A 113 11.79 36.59 11.64
C GLU A 113 12.93 35.95 10.81
N ASN A 114 12.80 34.66 10.45
CA ASN A 114 13.81 33.99 9.62
C ASN A 114 13.95 34.63 8.23
N ASN A 115 12.88 35.17 7.70
CA ASN A 115 12.85 35.88 6.41
C ASN A 115 13.64 35.18 5.30
N LEU A 116 13.56 33.87 5.22
CA LEU A 116 14.25 32.98 4.27
C LEU A 116 15.80 33.02 4.33
N VAL A 117 16.39 33.50 5.44
CA VAL A 117 17.85 33.45 5.65
C VAL A 117 18.34 31.99 5.71
N LYS A 118 17.51 31.10 6.26
CA LYS A 118 17.72 29.65 6.25
C LYS A 118 16.52 28.98 5.59
N PRO A 119 16.72 27.84 4.91
CA PRO A 119 15.58 27.04 4.49
C PRO A 119 14.68 26.73 5.67
N THR A 120 13.38 26.89 5.49
CA THR A 120 12.40 26.73 6.57
C THR A 120 11.56 25.49 6.38
N VAL A 121 11.41 24.68 7.43
CA VAL A 121 10.47 23.56 7.49
C VAL A 121 9.32 23.91 8.43
N ILE A 122 8.10 23.85 7.91
CA ILE A 122 6.87 24.10 8.66
C ILE A 122 6.14 22.78 8.84
N VAL A 123 6.06 22.28 10.08
CA VAL A 123 5.42 20.98 10.41
C VAL A 123 3.98 21.20 10.83
N LEU A 124 3.03 20.75 10.01
CA LEU A 124 1.60 21.00 10.19
C LEU A 124 0.80 19.69 10.25
N LYS A 125 -0.23 19.67 11.09
CA LYS A 125 -1.27 18.62 11.01
C LYS A 125 -2.19 18.84 9.82
N LYS A 126 -2.70 17.75 9.25
CA LYS A 126 -3.77 17.76 8.25
C LYS A 126 -5.13 18.09 8.90
N ASN A 127 -5.22 19.31 9.42
CA ASN A 127 -6.39 19.86 10.08
C ASN A 127 -6.84 21.14 9.36
N ALA A 128 -8.12 21.27 9.04
CA ALA A 128 -8.64 22.37 8.23
C ALA A 128 -8.37 23.76 8.84
N ARG A 129 -8.37 23.90 10.18
CA ARG A 129 -8.08 25.18 10.86
C ARG A 129 -6.62 25.55 10.72
N VAL A 130 -5.73 24.60 10.95
CA VAL A 130 -4.27 24.78 10.85
C VAL A 130 -3.89 25.13 9.42
N LEU A 131 -4.37 24.36 8.43
CA LEU A 131 -4.09 24.58 7.01
C LEU A 131 -4.64 25.93 6.53
N LYS A 132 -5.84 26.33 6.97
CA LYS A 132 -6.40 27.66 6.69
C LYS A 132 -5.52 28.78 7.25
N LEU A 133 -5.07 28.66 8.50
CA LEU A 133 -4.20 29.64 9.13
C LEU A 133 -2.90 29.82 8.34
N TRP A 134 -2.21 28.71 8.05
CA TRP A 134 -0.92 28.76 7.36
C TRP A 134 -1.03 29.15 5.88
N SER A 135 -2.12 28.81 5.18
CA SER A 135 -2.35 29.33 3.84
C SER A 135 -2.46 30.85 3.83
N ASN A 136 -3.07 31.45 4.86
CA ASN A 136 -3.16 32.88 5.00
C ASN A 136 -1.81 33.51 5.39
N ILE A 137 -1.04 32.91 6.29
CA ILE A 137 0.30 33.40 6.70
C ILE A 137 1.24 33.40 5.49
N LEU A 138 1.32 32.31 4.74
CA LEU A 138 2.15 32.21 3.54
C LEU A 138 1.74 33.26 2.51
N GLY A 139 0.45 33.46 2.27
CA GLY A 139 -0.07 34.48 1.35
C GLY A 139 0.21 35.91 1.80
N ALA A 140 0.04 36.21 3.11
CA ALA A 140 0.24 37.55 3.67
C ALA A 140 1.70 37.99 3.69
N THR A 141 2.64 37.08 3.87
CA THR A 141 4.08 37.39 3.90
C THR A 141 4.68 37.70 2.54
N GLY A 142 3.90 37.60 1.46
CA GLY A 142 4.41 37.79 0.10
C GLY A 142 5.35 36.66 -0.38
N PHE A 143 5.60 35.68 0.48
CA PHE A 143 6.47 34.53 0.19
C PHE A 143 6.03 33.77 -1.05
N MET A 144 4.72 33.61 -1.24
CA MET A 144 4.13 32.87 -2.39
C MET A 144 4.46 33.50 -3.74
N LYS A 145 4.87 34.76 -3.78
CA LYS A 145 5.25 35.46 -5.02
C LYS A 145 6.76 35.29 -5.26
N GLY A 146 7.11 34.53 -6.28
CA GLY A 146 8.49 34.39 -6.76
C GLY A 146 9.35 33.36 -6.03
N ASN A 147 8.82 32.61 -5.07
CA ASN A 147 9.54 31.54 -4.39
C ASN A 147 8.86 30.18 -4.66
N PRO A 148 9.65 29.11 -4.90
CA PRO A 148 9.11 27.75 -5.02
C PRO A 148 8.75 27.20 -3.65
N LEU A 149 7.63 26.51 -3.57
CA LEU A 149 7.19 25.80 -2.37
C LEU A 149 7.42 24.30 -2.53
N PHE A 150 7.92 23.64 -1.51
CA PHE A 150 8.02 22.18 -1.46
C PHE A 150 7.11 21.63 -0.38
N VAL A 151 6.04 20.94 -0.75
CA VAL A 151 5.13 20.28 0.19
C VAL A 151 5.47 18.81 0.25
N ILE A 152 5.59 18.27 1.47
CA ILE A 152 5.72 16.83 1.70
C ILE A 152 4.50 16.39 2.51
N ASP A 153 3.75 15.47 1.95
CA ASP A 153 2.51 14.96 2.51
C ASP A 153 2.71 13.51 2.97
N ASP A 154 3.03 13.33 4.25
CA ASP A 154 3.19 11.99 4.84
C ASP A 154 1.83 11.34 5.04
N GLU A 155 1.72 10.05 4.67
CA GLU A 155 0.46 9.32 4.62
C GLU A 155 -0.60 10.06 3.74
N ALA A 156 -0.20 10.42 2.52
CA ALA A 156 -1.02 11.24 1.61
C ALA A 156 -2.34 10.57 1.20
N ASP A 157 -2.40 9.23 1.23
CA ASP A 157 -3.60 8.45 0.99
C ASP A 157 -4.68 8.59 2.09
N ALA A 158 -4.34 9.17 3.26
CA ALA A 158 -5.22 9.20 4.42
C ALA A 158 -6.30 10.29 4.38
N ALA A 159 -5.91 11.55 4.42
CA ALA A 159 -6.83 12.67 4.62
C ALA A 159 -6.70 13.76 3.54
N SER A 160 -5.67 13.68 2.68
CA SER A 160 -5.34 14.72 1.72
C SER A 160 -6.25 14.69 0.49
N LEU A 161 -6.74 13.52 0.11
CA LEU A 161 -7.60 13.34 -1.05
C LEU A 161 -9.01 13.87 -0.80
N ASN A 162 -9.69 14.26 -1.86
CA ASN A 162 -11.06 14.75 -1.77
C ASN A 162 -12.04 13.62 -1.45
N THR A 163 -12.64 13.64 -0.27
CA THR A 163 -13.65 12.66 0.18
C THR A 163 -15.08 13.01 -0.26
N MET A 164 -15.28 14.13 -0.96
CA MET A 164 -16.56 14.64 -1.42
C MET A 164 -16.66 14.68 -2.96
N VAL A 165 -15.76 14.03 -3.66
CA VAL A 165 -15.67 14.04 -5.13
C VAL A 165 -16.99 13.63 -5.79
N ASN A 166 -17.65 12.57 -5.31
CA ASN A 166 -18.93 12.08 -5.85
C ASN A 166 -20.16 12.95 -5.48
N GLN A 167 -19.95 14.05 -4.75
CA GLN A 167 -20.96 15.05 -4.43
C GLN A 167 -20.76 16.34 -5.24
N GLY A 168 -19.72 16.39 -6.09
CA GLY A 168 -19.32 17.60 -6.79
C GLY A 168 -18.75 18.69 -5.88
N GLU A 169 -18.33 18.32 -4.66
CA GLU A 169 -17.80 19.24 -3.66
C GLU A 169 -16.33 18.91 -3.30
N GLN A 170 -15.68 19.84 -2.62
CA GLN A 170 -14.31 19.65 -2.15
C GLN A 170 -14.24 19.63 -0.63
N SER A 171 -13.62 18.59 -0.05
CA SER A 171 -13.42 18.51 1.41
C SER A 171 -12.52 19.65 1.92
N SER A 172 -12.77 20.12 3.14
CA SER A 172 -12.06 21.29 3.69
C SER A 172 -10.54 21.12 3.74
N ILE A 173 -10.04 19.92 4.06
CA ILE A 173 -8.60 19.65 4.07
C ILE A 173 -8.05 19.74 2.64
N ASN A 174 -8.63 19.01 1.69
CA ASN A 174 -8.21 19.01 0.30
C ASN A 174 -8.22 20.43 -0.30
N LYS A 175 -9.27 21.23 -0.02
CA LYS A 175 -9.37 22.63 -0.44
C LYS A 175 -8.20 23.50 0.03
N TYR A 176 -7.79 23.38 1.29
CA TYR A 176 -6.68 24.21 1.80
C TYR A 176 -5.32 23.68 1.35
N LEU A 177 -5.17 22.39 1.13
CA LEU A 177 -3.96 21.83 0.51
C LEU A 177 -3.82 22.30 -0.93
N ASP A 178 -4.92 22.27 -1.68
CA ASP A 178 -4.94 22.76 -3.04
C ASP A 178 -4.62 24.27 -3.12
N LYS A 179 -5.17 25.06 -2.19
CA LYS A 179 -4.85 26.48 -2.06
C LYS A 179 -3.35 26.70 -1.76
N ILE A 180 -2.77 25.99 -0.79
CA ILE A 180 -1.33 26.09 -0.46
C ILE A 180 -0.47 25.76 -1.68
N LYS A 181 -0.81 24.69 -2.39
CA LYS A 181 -0.11 24.26 -3.60
C LYS A 181 -0.17 25.31 -4.71
N ASN A 182 -1.36 25.84 -5.02
CA ASN A 182 -1.62 26.66 -6.19
C ASN A 182 -1.43 28.18 -5.98
N ASP A 183 -1.46 28.67 -4.74
CA ASP A 183 -1.22 30.09 -4.43
C ASP A 183 0.27 30.46 -4.52
N SER A 184 1.19 29.49 -4.50
CA SER A 184 2.62 29.74 -4.73
C SER A 184 2.90 29.98 -6.22
N SER A 185 4.01 30.67 -6.54
CA SER A 185 4.42 30.87 -7.94
C SER A 185 4.79 29.57 -8.65
N SER A 186 5.27 28.61 -7.91
CA SER A 186 5.58 27.25 -8.35
C SER A 186 5.66 26.32 -7.15
N SER A 187 5.38 25.04 -7.34
CA SER A 187 5.46 24.08 -6.25
C SER A 187 5.77 22.66 -6.71
N ILE A 188 6.45 21.92 -5.83
CA ILE A 188 6.46 20.47 -5.86
C ILE A 188 5.66 19.99 -4.67
N TYR A 189 4.66 19.14 -4.92
CA TYR A 189 3.88 18.47 -3.89
C TYR A 189 4.24 16.98 -3.90
N LEU A 190 5.02 16.53 -2.93
CA LEU A 190 5.48 15.15 -2.81
C LEU A 190 4.54 14.38 -1.89
N GLN A 191 3.68 13.56 -2.49
CA GLN A 191 2.87 12.59 -1.77
C GLN A 191 3.75 11.43 -1.30
N VAL A 192 3.60 11.00 -0.06
CA VAL A 192 4.39 9.89 0.52
C VAL A 192 3.43 8.87 1.12
N THR A 193 3.53 7.62 0.69
CA THR A 193 2.68 6.55 1.22
C THR A 193 3.30 5.17 1.05
N GLY A 194 2.78 4.22 1.82
CA GLY A 194 3.01 2.77 1.63
C GLY A 194 1.83 2.04 0.99
N THR A 195 0.72 2.77 0.69
CA THR A 195 -0.53 2.25 0.11
C THR A 195 -1.02 3.21 -0.98
N PRO A 196 -0.42 3.15 -2.18
CA PRO A 196 -0.60 4.16 -3.22
C PRO A 196 -1.93 4.09 -3.97
N GLN A 197 -2.77 3.09 -3.73
CA GLN A 197 -3.95 2.76 -4.53
C GLN A 197 -4.89 3.95 -4.74
N SER A 198 -5.21 4.66 -3.67
CA SER A 198 -6.11 5.82 -3.75
C SER A 198 -5.51 7.00 -4.50
N ILE A 199 -4.19 7.13 -4.49
CA ILE A 199 -3.46 8.19 -5.19
C ILE A 199 -3.37 7.88 -6.69
N LEU A 200 -3.03 6.63 -7.03
CA LEU A 200 -2.90 6.19 -8.41
C LEU A 200 -4.23 6.19 -9.17
N LEU A 201 -5.35 6.14 -8.47
CA LEU A 201 -6.71 6.23 -9.03
C LEU A 201 -7.28 7.66 -9.01
N GLN A 202 -6.45 8.70 -8.82
CA GLN A 202 -6.85 10.10 -9.01
C GLN A 202 -6.73 10.48 -10.48
N THR A 203 -7.72 11.21 -10.99
CA THR A 203 -7.71 11.72 -12.37
C THR A 203 -6.70 12.86 -12.55
N MET A 204 -6.25 13.08 -13.77
CA MET A 204 -5.40 14.24 -14.10
C MET A 204 -6.12 15.56 -13.81
N GLU A 205 -7.43 15.66 -14.10
CA GLU A 205 -8.27 16.83 -13.82
C GLU A 205 -8.41 17.14 -12.34
N SER A 206 -8.37 16.13 -11.49
CA SER A 206 -8.36 16.36 -10.04
C SER A 206 -7.19 17.21 -9.57
N GLY A 207 -6.13 17.30 -10.38
CA GLY A 207 -4.88 17.97 -10.02
C GLY A 207 -4.10 17.27 -8.92
N TRP A 208 -4.42 15.98 -8.64
CA TRP A 208 -3.80 15.16 -7.59
C TRP A 208 -3.12 13.90 -8.11
N HIS A 209 -3.22 13.63 -9.41
CA HIS A 209 -2.48 12.53 -10.04
C HIS A 209 -0.97 12.83 -10.06
N PRO A 210 -0.10 11.87 -9.66
CA PRO A 210 1.33 12.09 -9.63
C PRO A 210 1.93 12.18 -11.05
N TYR A 211 2.67 13.25 -11.31
CA TYR A 211 3.46 13.42 -12.53
C TYR A 211 4.66 12.47 -12.60
N PHE A 212 5.22 12.11 -11.43
CA PHE A 212 6.29 11.14 -11.33
C PHE A 212 6.10 10.27 -10.10
N ILE A 213 6.60 9.03 -10.18
CA ILE A 213 6.59 8.07 -9.08
C ILE A 213 8.01 7.58 -8.86
N TYR A 214 8.46 7.61 -7.62
CA TYR A 214 9.74 7.03 -7.22
C TYR A 214 9.51 6.02 -6.09
N TYR A 215 9.94 4.78 -6.32
CA TYR A 215 9.96 3.73 -5.30
C TYR A 215 11.35 3.60 -4.71
N PHE A 216 11.49 3.65 -3.39
CA PHE A 216 12.73 3.31 -2.72
C PHE A 216 12.64 1.92 -2.08
N LYS A 217 13.69 1.12 -2.26
CA LYS A 217 13.75 -0.24 -1.71
C LYS A 217 14.05 -0.20 -0.21
N PRO A 218 13.34 -1.01 0.60
CA PRO A 218 13.72 -1.17 1.99
C PRO A 218 15.06 -1.90 2.12
N GLY A 219 15.74 -1.69 3.24
CA GLY A 219 16.98 -2.41 3.55
C GLY A 219 16.77 -3.92 3.75
N SER A 220 17.84 -4.69 3.64
CA SER A 220 17.80 -6.18 3.67
C SER A 220 17.28 -6.80 4.97
N ALA A 221 17.22 -6.04 6.07
CA ALA A 221 16.67 -6.51 7.35
C ALA A 221 15.16 -6.24 7.49
N TYR A 222 14.52 -5.67 6.47
CA TYR A 222 13.10 -5.39 6.47
C TYR A 222 12.29 -6.67 6.29
N LEU A 223 11.39 -6.97 7.23
CA LEU A 223 10.40 -8.02 7.09
C LEU A 223 9.15 -7.42 6.44
N GLY A 224 8.96 -7.72 5.18
CA GLY A 224 7.89 -7.17 4.34
C GLY A 224 6.81 -8.19 3.99
N GLY A 225 6.02 -7.87 2.96
CA GLY A 225 4.93 -8.72 2.51
C GLY A 225 5.37 -10.12 2.10
N ASP A 226 6.44 -10.25 1.32
CA ASP A 226 6.91 -11.55 0.83
C ASP A 226 7.44 -12.47 1.93
N PHE A 227 7.85 -11.90 3.08
CA PHE A 227 8.26 -12.67 4.24
C PHE A 227 7.07 -13.42 4.89
N PHE A 228 5.91 -12.75 4.97
CA PHE A 228 4.71 -13.34 5.57
C PHE A 228 3.81 -14.03 4.54
N PHE A 229 3.78 -13.53 3.30
CA PHE A 229 2.89 -13.97 2.23
C PHE A 229 3.70 -14.33 0.99
N PRO A 230 4.54 -15.37 1.05
CA PRO A 230 5.31 -15.81 -0.11
C PRO A 230 4.37 -16.26 -1.24
N GLY A 231 4.69 -15.90 -2.47
CA GLY A 231 3.87 -16.26 -3.64
C GLY A 231 3.84 -17.75 -3.98
N THR A 232 4.73 -18.53 -3.38
CA THR A 232 4.84 -20.00 -3.55
C THR A 232 5.28 -20.63 -2.24
N GLY A 233 4.76 -21.82 -1.94
CA GLY A 233 5.09 -22.58 -0.73
C GLY A 233 4.13 -22.29 0.44
N ASN A 234 4.39 -22.96 1.57
CA ASN A 234 3.63 -22.75 2.80
C ASN A 234 4.23 -21.55 3.56
N PRO A 235 3.41 -20.72 4.20
CA PRO A 235 3.91 -19.64 5.04
C PRO A 235 4.63 -20.21 6.28
N GLU A 236 5.88 -19.78 6.50
CA GLU A 236 6.65 -20.20 7.68
C GLU A 236 6.35 -19.32 8.92
N HIS A 237 5.89 -18.10 8.70
CA HIS A 237 5.67 -17.08 9.73
C HIS A 237 4.20 -16.71 9.93
N VAL A 238 3.29 -17.54 9.39
CA VAL A 238 1.84 -17.41 9.58
C VAL A 238 1.28 -18.76 10.05
N ALA A 239 0.57 -18.76 11.18
CA ALA A 239 -0.14 -19.91 11.70
C ALA A 239 -1.65 -19.73 11.53
N PHE A 240 -2.33 -20.76 11.05
CA PHE A 240 -3.77 -20.71 10.84
C PHE A 240 -4.52 -21.05 12.12
N ILE A 241 -5.32 -20.11 12.60
CA ILE A 241 -6.08 -20.21 13.85
C ILE A 241 -7.02 -21.41 13.82
N ASP A 242 -7.65 -21.68 12.68
CA ASP A 242 -8.61 -22.77 12.49
C ASP A 242 -7.99 -24.18 12.65
N THR A 243 -6.66 -24.27 12.63
CA THR A 243 -5.93 -25.53 12.83
C THR A 243 -5.48 -25.76 14.27
N LEU A 244 -5.67 -24.78 15.15
CA LEU A 244 -5.24 -24.81 16.54
C LEU A 244 -6.38 -25.30 17.44
N GLU A 245 -6.05 -26.11 18.44
CA GLU A 245 -7.03 -26.64 19.39
C GLU A 245 -7.53 -25.56 20.37
N ASN A 246 -6.60 -24.75 20.89
CA ASN A 246 -6.87 -23.63 21.79
C ASN A 246 -6.11 -22.38 21.29
N PRO A 247 -6.61 -21.69 20.25
CA PRO A 247 -5.84 -20.65 19.56
C PRO A 247 -5.30 -19.55 20.48
N LEU A 248 -6.13 -18.97 21.35
CA LEU A 248 -5.70 -17.88 22.22
C LEU A 248 -4.63 -18.35 23.23
N ARG A 249 -4.82 -19.52 23.83
CA ARG A 249 -3.83 -20.12 24.75
C ARG A 249 -2.49 -20.36 24.05
N GLU A 250 -2.51 -20.95 22.86
CA GLU A 250 -1.29 -21.21 22.09
C GLU A 250 -0.54 -19.92 21.76
N VAL A 251 -1.26 -18.86 21.40
CA VAL A 251 -0.67 -17.53 21.14
C VAL A 251 -0.07 -16.92 22.39
N VAL A 252 -0.81 -16.93 23.52
CA VAL A 252 -0.34 -16.38 24.80
C VAL A 252 0.90 -17.13 25.28
N VAL A 253 0.88 -18.47 25.27
CA VAL A 253 2.04 -19.26 25.70
C VAL A 253 3.23 -19.08 24.79
N ARG A 254 3.02 -19.03 23.46
CA ARG A 254 4.12 -18.75 22.53
C ARG A 254 4.72 -17.37 22.76
N HIS A 255 3.88 -16.35 22.97
CA HIS A 255 4.39 -15.01 23.26
C HIS A 255 5.20 -14.97 24.57
N LEU A 256 4.77 -15.69 25.61
CA LEU A 256 5.55 -15.84 26.85
C LEU A 256 6.91 -16.51 26.61
N ALA A 257 6.97 -17.56 25.78
CA ALA A 257 8.22 -18.25 25.46
C ALA A 257 9.19 -17.35 24.64
N VAL A 258 8.67 -16.61 23.66
CA VAL A 258 9.44 -15.63 22.87
C VAL A 258 9.90 -14.47 23.75
N SER A 259 9.04 -13.98 24.66
CA SER A 259 9.39 -12.92 25.62
C SER A 259 10.49 -13.38 26.57
N ALA A 260 10.40 -14.61 27.07
CA ALA A 260 11.45 -15.17 27.90
C ALA A 260 12.80 -15.25 27.17
N GLN A 261 12.80 -15.67 25.90
CA GLN A 261 14.00 -15.68 25.07
C GLN A 261 14.57 -14.27 24.90
N MET A 262 13.74 -13.28 24.51
CA MET A 262 14.20 -11.93 24.24
C MET A 262 14.71 -11.22 25.50
N LEU A 263 13.93 -11.24 26.58
CA LEU A 263 14.25 -10.53 27.82
C LEU A 263 15.45 -11.14 28.53
N SER A 264 15.55 -12.48 28.57
CA SER A 264 16.71 -13.14 29.15
C SER A 264 17.99 -13.01 28.30
N SER A 265 17.88 -12.65 27.02
CA SER A 265 19.00 -12.37 26.12
C SER A 265 19.42 -10.88 26.12
N GLY A 266 18.91 -10.07 27.08
CA GLY A 266 19.26 -8.65 27.22
C GLY A 266 18.34 -7.67 26.52
N GLY A 267 17.26 -8.14 25.91
CA GLY A 267 16.18 -7.26 25.42
C GLY A 267 15.43 -6.60 26.57
N THR A 268 14.88 -5.42 26.33
CA THR A 268 14.09 -4.69 27.34
C THR A 268 12.59 -4.93 27.21
N VAL A 269 12.12 -5.29 26.02
CA VAL A 269 10.70 -5.41 25.71
C VAL A 269 10.43 -6.53 24.69
N CYS A 270 9.25 -7.12 24.79
CA CYS A 270 8.66 -7.98 23.76
C CYS A 270 7.16 -7.71 23.68
N ASN A 271 6.67 -7.34 22.51
CA ASN A 271 5.28 -6.95 22.29
C ASN A 271 4.51 -7.99 21.48
N CYS A 272 3.26 -8.25 21.91
CA CYS A 272 2.22 -8.97 21.19
C CYS A 272 1.09 -8.02 20.82
N LEU A 273 0.55 -8.15 19.62
CA LEU A 273 -0.54 -7.31 19.13
C LEU A 273 -1.76 -8.16 18.82
N PHE A 274 -2.91 -7.79 19.38
CA PHE A 274 -4.19 -8.41 19.12
C PHE A 274 -5.12 -7.45 18.36
N HIS A 275 -5.63 -7.90 17.21
CA HIS A 275 -6.62 -7.21 16.39
C HIS A 275 -7.94 -8.00 16.36
N PRO A 276 -8.72 -8.06 17.47
CA PRO A 276 -9.92 -8.88 17.51
C PRO A 276 -11.09 -8.25 16.73
N SER A 277 -11.24 -6.93 16.79
CA SER A 277 -12.37 -6.21 16.20
C SER A 277 -12.10 -4.71 16.10
N VAL A 278 -12.94 -4.00 15.33
CA VAL A 278 -13.01 -2.52 15.34
C VAL A 278 -13.85 -1.98 16.50
N ARG A 279 -14.66 -2.81 17.16
CA ARG A 279 -15.58 -2.40 18.22
C ARG A 279 -14.85 -2.28 19.56
N ILE A 280 -14.97 -1.10 20.19
CA ILE A 280 -14.31 -0.81 21.47
C ILE A 280 -14.79 -1.76 22.58
N SER A 281 -16.07 -2.13 22.63
CA SER A 281 -16.57 -3.09 23.63
C SER A 281 -15.94 -4.47 23.52
N ALA A 282 -15.65 -4.93 22.31
CA ALA A 282 -14.97 -6.22 22.10
C ALA A 282 -13.52 -6.23 22.59
N HIS A 283 -12.88 -5.08 22.76
CA HIS A 283 -11.52 -4.99 23.27
C HIS A 283 -11.46 -5.29 24.78
N GLU A 284 -12.45 -4.83 25.57
CA GLU A 284 -12.53 -5.14 27.01
C GLU A 284 -12.82 -6.63 27.24
N ASP A 285 -13.79 -7.18 26.49
CA ASP A 285 -14.11 -8.60 26.56
C ASP A 285 -12.86 -9.46 26.24
N PHE A 286 -12.16 -9.11 25.17
CA PHE A 286 -10.95 -9.82 24.74
C PHE A 286 -9.79 -9.66 25.74
N LYS A 287 -9.67 -8.52 26.42
CA LYS A 287 -8.69 -8.32 27.50
C LYS A 287 -8.92 -9.29 28.63
N GLU A 288 -10.17 -9.49 29.03
CA GLU A 288 -10.50 -10.46 30.09
C GLU A 288 -10.25 -11.91 29.64
N GLU A 289 -10.42 -12.23 28.36
CA GLU A 289 -10.03 -13.54 27.81
C GLU A 289 -8.51 -13.76 27.89
N VAL A 290 -7.70 -12.78 27.48
CA VAL A 290 -6.23 -12.84 27.59
C VAL A 290 -5.79 -13.01 29.05
N LYS A 291 -6.39 -12.29 30.00
CA LYS A 291 -6.09 -12.42 31.43
C LYS A 291 -6.41 -13.82 31.94
N LYS A 292 -7.55 -14.40 31.56
CA LYS A 292 -7.91 -15.77 31.91
C LYS A 292 -6.89 -16.79 31.43
N GLU A 293 -6.34 -16.61 30.21
CA GLU A 293 -5.28 -17.49 29.73
C GLU A 293 -3.96 -17.29 30.47
N LEU A 294 -3.62 -16.09 30.89
CA LEU A 294 -2.47 -15.84 31.77
C LEU A 294 -2.66 -16.46 33.18
N GLU A 295 -3.85 -16.36 33.76
CA GLU A 295 -4.22 -17.01 35.02
C GLU A 295 -4.18 -18.55 34.90
N TRP A 296 -4.63 -19.07 33.75
CA TRP A 296 -4.49 -20.50 33.47
C TRP A 296 -3.02 -20.91 33.41
N CYS A 297 -2.15 -20.14 32.73
CA CYS A 297 -0.71 -20.41 32.67
C CYS A 297 -0.08 -20.49 34.09
N SER A 298 -0.35 -19.47 34.92
CA SER A 298 0.19 -19.42 36.28
C SER A 298 -0.35 -20.53 37.21
N SER A 299 -1.62 -20.92 37.05
CA SER A 299 -2.23 -21.99 37.88
C SER A 299 -1.88 -23.41 37.44
N HIS A 300 -1.38 -23.61 36.21
CA HIS A 300 -1.09 -24.92 35.62
C HIS A 300 0.40 -25.14 35.29
N LEU A 301 1.30 -24.46 35.96
CA LEU A 301 2.74 -24.48 35.67
C LEU A 301 3.31 -25.89 35.45
N ASN A 302 2.95 -26.86 36.30
CA ASN A 302 3.54 -28.19 36.27
C ASN A 302 2.76 -29.22 35.42
N ASN A 303 1.50 -28.97 35.08
CA ASN A 303 0.61 -30.00 34.51
C ASN A 303 0.00 -29.68 33.14
N GLY A 304 0.18 -28.50 32.62
CA GLY A 304 -0.42 -28.13 31.34
C GLY A 304 0.40 -27.06 30.64
N PHE A 305 0.76 -26.00 31.35
CA PHE A 305 1.53 -24.87 30.77
C PHE A 305 2.88 -25.36 30.23
N LYS A 306 3.60 -26.25 30.91
CA LYS A 306 4.90 -26.77 30.45
C LYS A 306 4.80 -27.45 29.08
N ALA A 307 3.75 -28.23 28.82
CA ALA A 307 3.55 -28.90 27.54
C ALA A 307 3.28 -27.92 26.40
N TYR A 308 2.45 -26.91 26.62
CA TYR A 308 2.23 -25.82 25.64
C TYR A 308 3.51 -25.00 25.42
N PHE A 309 4.27 -24.75 26.50
CA PHE A 309 5.51 -24.01 26.44
C PHE A 309 6.60 -24.73 25.63
N GLU A 310 6.75 -26.05 25.84
CA GLU A 310 7.66 -26.92 25.10
C GLU A 310 7.31 -26.93 23.60
N LYS A 311 6.00 -27.09 23.28
CA LYS A 311 5.49 -26.95 21.91
C LYS A 311 5.87 -25.59 21.34
N ALA A 312 5.60 -24.51 22.06
CA ALA A 312 5.92 -23.16 21.63
C ALA A 312 7.43 -22.95 21.43
N TRP A 313 8.27 -23.41 22.38
CA TRP A 313 9.72 -23.34 22.30
C TRP A 313 10.26 -24.02 21.03
N SER A 314 9.67 -25.15 20.62
CA SER A 314 10.07 -25.86 19.41
C SER A 314 9.81 -25.09 18.11
N THR A 315 8.89 -24.10 18.10
CA THR A 315 8.43 -23.40 16.89
C THR A 315 9.27 -22.20 16.48
N PHE A 316 10.22 -21.74 17.31
CA PHE A 316 11.04 -20.58 16.95
C PHE A 316 12.54 -20.87 17.05
N SER A 317 13.32 -20.13 16.27
CA SER A 317 14.77 -20.14 16.29
C SER A 317 15.26 -18.71 16.14
N PRO A 318 15.75 -18.07 17.24
CA PRO A 318 16.18 -16.68 17.20
C PRO A 318 17.25 -16.44 16.12
N ALA A 319 17.07 -15.37 15.33
CA ALA A 319 18.04 -14.99 14.30
C ALA A 319 19.11 -14.02 14.84
N LYS A 320 18.84 -13.34 15.96
CA LYS A 320 19.71 -12.29 16.52
C LYS A 320 20.40 -12.70 17.83
N SER A 321 20.06 -13.85 18.40
CA SER A 321 20.67 -14.37 19.63
C SER A 321 20.76 -15.90 19.59
N GLU A 322 21.56 -16.49 20.49
CA GLU A 322 21.56 -17.93 20.68
C GLU A 322 20.25 -18.39 21.33
N LYS A 323 19.68 -19.49 20.85
CA LYS A 323 18.49 -20.10 21.43
C LYS A 323 18.82 -20.72 22.79
N LYS A 324 18.20 -20.21 23.83
CA LYS A 324 18.41 -20.72 25.19
C LYS A 324 17.69 -22.04 25.41
N PRO A 325 18.21 -22.89 26.37
CA PRO A 325 17.58 -24.16 26.74
C PRO A 325 16.14 -23.98 27.22
N LEU A 326 15.31 -24.99 26.93
CA LEU A 326 13.90 -25.00 27.31
C LEU A 326 13.68 -24.72 28.83
N GLU A 327 14.44 -25.40 29.70
CA GLU A 327 14.28 -25.28 31.15
C GLU A 327 14.64 -23.86 31.65
N GLU A 328 15.67 -23.23 31.09
CA GLU A 328 16.04 -21.84 31.42
C GLU A 328 14.92 -20.88 31.09
N LEU A 329 14.36 -20.99 29.86
CA LEU A 329 13.27 -20.13 29.43
C LEU A 329 11.97 -20.40 30.18
N PHE A 330 11.70 -21.66 30.52
CA PHE A 330 10.52 -22.04 31.29
C PHE A 330 10.55 -21.42 32.69
N ILE A 331 11.71 -21.48 33.38
CA ILE A 331 11.91 -20.84 34.68
C ILE A 331 11.68 -19.33 34.55
N PHE A 332 12.32 -18.70 33.59
CA PHE A 332 12.18 -17.26 33.36
C PHE A 332 10.73 -16.85 33.08
N ALA A 333 10.02 -17.60 32.23
CA ALA A 333 8.61 -17.34 31.92
C ALA A 333 7.72 -17.53 33.17
N SER A 334 8.04 -18.50 34.03
CA SER A 334 7.33 -18.71 35.30
C SER A 334 7.55 -17.55 36.28
N GLU A 335 8.75 -16.98 36.30
CA GLU A 335 9.06 -15.76 37.07
C GLU A 335 8.30 -14.53 36.53
N LEU A 336 8.23 -14.38 35.20
CA LEU A 336 7.42 -13.32 34.57
C LEU A 336 5.94 -13.43 34.97
N LEU A 337 5.37 -14.63 34.96
CA LEU A 337 3.96 -14.87 35.32
C LEU A 337 3.66 -14.52 36.80
N ASN A 338 4.66 -14.56 37.68
CA ASN A 338 4.52 -14.17 39.07
C ASN A 338 4.80 -12.69 39.37
N ASP A 339 5.19 -11.92 38.35
CA ASP A 339 5.49 -10.48 38.47
C ASP A 339 4.49 -9.64 37.66
N PRO A 340 3.44 -9.08 38.31
CA PRO A 340 2.40 -8.34 37.61
C PRO A 340 2.89 -7.05 36.90
N GLU A 341 4.07 -6.54 37.29
CA GLU A 341 4.63 -5.34 36.66
C GLU A 341 5.35 -5.65 35.34
N LYS A 342 5.80 -6.88 35.16
CA LYS A 342 6.52 -7.30 33.94
C LYS A 342 5.62 -7.82 32.84
N ILE A 343 4.38 -8.19 33.13
CA ILE A 343 3.37 -8.58 32.15
C ILE A 343 2.25 -7.55 32.15
N LYS A 344 2.03 -6.90 31.01
CA LYS A 344 0.98 -5.91 30.87
C LYS A 344 -0.02 -6.32 29.80
N VAL A 345 -1.32 -6.18 30.10
CA VAL A 345 -2.42 -6.33 29.12
C VAL A 345 -3.06 -4.98 28.91
N LEU A 346 -2.75 -4.37 27.77
CA LEU A 346 -3.06 -2.97 27.44
C LEU A 346 -4.15 -2.90 26.39
N ILE A 347 -5.04 -1.91 26.50
CA ILE A 347 -6.00 -1.57 25.45
C ILE A 347 -5.57 -0.26 24.83
N MET A 348 -5.47 -0.27 23.50
CA MET A 348 -5.21 0.93 22.70
C MET A 348 -6.42 1.21 21.81
N ASN A 349 -7.25 2.15 22.22
CA ASN A 349 -8.42 2.62 21.47
C ASN A 349 -8.63 4.13 21.66
N GLY A 350 -9.61 4.74 20.99
CA GLY A 350 -9.87 6.18 21.08
C GLY A 350 -10.32 6.69 22.46
N ARG A 351 -10.48 5.82 23.46
CA ARG A 351 -10.87 6.15 24.84
C ARG A 351 -9.77 5.81 25.86
N SER A 352 -8.75 5.06 25.44
CA SER A 352 -7.65 4.67 26.33
C SER A 352 -6.55 5.74 26.32
N GLU A 353 -5.96 5.97 27.49
CA GLU A 353 -4.80 6.86 27.69
C GLU A 353 -3.47 6.11 27.53
N CYS A 354 -3.42 5.03 26.73
CA CYS A 354 -2.22 4.23 26.52
C CYS A 354 -1.16 5.03 25.76
N GLU A 355 -0.02 5.25 26.38
CA GLU A 355 1.14 5.94 25.82
C GLU A 355 2.23 4.95 25.36
N SER A 356 3.19 5.42 24.57
CA SER A 356 4.29 4.58 24.09
C SER A 356 5.20 4.07 25.21
N SER A 357 5.29 4.79 26.32
CA SER A 357 6.00 4.37 27.54
C SER A 357 5.41 3.12 28.18
N ASP A 358 4.11 2.88 28.05
CA ASP A 358 3.43 1.75 28.69
C ASP A 358 3.87 0.39 28.14
N TYR A 359 4.28 0.36 26.85
CA TYR A 359 4.72 -0.86 26.16
C TYR A 359 6.18 -0.80 25.69
N SER A 360 7.00 0.04 26.33
CA SER A 360 8.44 0.16 26.04
C SER A 360 9.30 -0.84 26.82
N GLU A 361 8.75 -1.50 27.82
CA GLU A 361 9.44 -2.46 28.68
C GLU A 361 8.56 -3.67 29.00
N GLY A 362 9.20 -4.83 29.24
CA GLY A 362 8.55 -6.06 29.69
C GLY A 362 7.88 -6.89 28.59
N CYS A 363 7.00 -7.79 29.00
CA CYS A 363 6.19 -8.64 28.14
C CYS A 363 4.78 -8.05 28.02
N ASN A 364 4.42 -7.55 26.84
CA ASN A 364 3.18 -6.80 26.68
C ASN A 364 2.22 -7.48 25.69
N PHE A 365 0.94 -7.49 26.06
CA PHE A 365 -0.19 -7.90 25.26
C PHE A 365 -1.04 -6.67 24.94
N ILE A 366 -1.00 -6.19 23.70
CA ILE A 366 -1.64 -4.94 23.28
C ILE A 366 -2.86 -5.27 22.44
N ILE A 367 -4.03 -4.80 22.85
CA ILE A 367 -5.31 -5.07 22.20
C ILE A 367 -5.84 -3.78 21.60
N GLY A 368 -6.20 -3.79 20.31
CA GLY A 368 -6.74 -2.60 19.70
C GLY A 368 -7.37 -2.81 18.32
N GLY A 369 -7.88 -1.74 17.79
CA GLY A 369 -8.58 -1.68 16.51
C GLY A 369 -8.00 -0.61 15.58
N ASN A 370 -8.83 0.36 15.18
CA ASN A 370 -8.43 1.42 14.23
C ASN A 370 -7.29 2.32 14.73
N THR A 371 -7.16 2.53 16.03
CA THR A 371 -6.10 3.33 16.64
C THR A 371 -4.70 2.74 16.42
N LEU A 372 -4.61 1.44 16.20
CA LEU A 372 -3.35 0.78 15.86
C LEU A 372 -2.88 1.10 14.44
N GLY A 373 -3.75 1.70 13.62
CA GLY A 373 -3.58 1.78 12.18
C GLY A 373 -2.44 2.67 11.70
N ARG A 374 -2.26 3.89 12.23
CA ARG A 374 -1.30 4.86 11.69
C ARG A 374 -0.52 5.56 12.79
N GLY A 375 0.77 5.82 12.50
CA GLY A 375 1.62 6.63 13.36
C GLY A 375 2.06 5.99 14.68
N VAL A 376 1.69 4.75 14.99
CA VAL A 376 2.13 4.02 16.17
C VAL A 376 3.23 3.03 15.80
N THR A 377 4.27 2.93 16.60
CA THR A 377 5.33 1.92 16.46
C THR A 377 5.36 1.06 17.72
N PHE A 378 5.37 -0.25 17.53
CA PHE A 378 5.50 -1.22 18.62
C PHE A 378 6.90 -1.80 18.60
N PRO A 379 7.80 -1.39 19.52
CA PRO A 379 9.15 -1.92 19.55
C PRO A 379 9.15 -3.43 19.83
N ALA A 380 10.07 -4.15 19.22
CA ALA A 380 10.23 -5.59 19.39
C ALA A 380 8.91 -6.39 19.29
N LEU A 381 8.06 -6.06 18.32
CA LEU A 381 6.81 -6.77 18.05
C LEU A 381 7.12 -8.14 17.43
N GLN A 382 6.79 -9.24 18.12
CA GLN A 382 7.14 -10.60 17.69
C GLN A 382 5.91 -11.50 17.46
N THR A 383 4.76 -11.11 17.99
CA THR A 383 3.54 -11.92 17.87
C THR A 383 2.37 -11.03 17.48
N ILE A 384 1.62 -11.45 16.47
CA ILE A 384 0.39 -10.77 16.05
C ILE A 384 -0.73 -11.78 15.94
N TYR A 385 -1.87 -11.46 16.54
CA TYR A 385 -3.12 -12.21 16.41
C TYR A 385 -4.14 -11.35 15.71
N TYR A 386 -4.42 -11.68 14.45
CA TYR A 386 -5.25 -10.86 13.58
C TYR A 386 -6.52 -11.61 13.17
N THR A 387 -7.65 -11.26 13.78
CA THR A 387 -8.97 -11.85 13.50
C THR A 387 -10.00 -10.80 13.04
N ARG A 388 -9.54 -9.59 12.83
CA ARG A 388 -10.40 -8.49 12.38
C ARG A 388 -10.90 -8.75 10.96
N THR A 389 -12.22 -8.84 10.81
CA THR A 389 -12.90 -8.98 9.52
C THR A 389 -13.72 -7.75 9.16
N SER A 390 -14.00 -7.60 7.87
CA SER A 390 -14.89 -6.57 7.33
C SER A 390 -15.76 -7.18 6.24
N LYS A 391 -17.02 -6.73 6.15
CA LYS A 391 -17.93 -7.14 5.04
C LYS A 391 -17.45 -6.62 3.69
N LYS A 392 -16.68 -5.53 3.67
CA LYS A 392 -16.08 -4.93 2.47
C LYS A 392 -14.66 -4.55 2.84
N PRO A 393 -13.72 -5.50 2.79
CA PRO A 393 -12.33 -5.25 3.14
C PRO A 393 -11.69 -4.26 2.16
N GLN A 394 -10.92 -3.32 2.70
CA GLN A 394 -10.17 -2.34 1.94
C GLN A 394 -8.68 -2.66 2.06
N ALA A 395 -8.03 -2.83 0.93
CA ALA A 395 -6.65 -3.30 0.87
C ALA A 395 -5.67 -2.36 1.59
N ASP A 396 -5.79 -1.05 1.33
CA ASP A 396 -4.98 -0.02 2.00
C ASP A 396 -5.11 -0.08 3.53
N THR A 397 -6.34 -0.19 4.02
CA THR A 397 -6.64 -0.23 5.44
C THR A 397 -6.14 -1.51 6.10
N MET A 398 -6.38 -2.68 5.48
CA MET A 398 -5.89 -3.95 6.00
C MET A 398 -4.36 -3.96 6.08
N TRP A 399 -3.70 -3.53 4.99
CA TRP A 399 -2.25 -3.54 4.89
C TRP A 399 -1.58 -2.63 5.92
N GLN A 400 -2.11 -1.42 6.14
CA GLN A 400 -1.56 -0.48 7.13
C GLN A 400 -1.82 -0.90 8.58
N HIS A 401 -2.99 -1.48 8.86
CA HIS A 401 -3.39 -1.82 10.23
C HIS A 401 -2.77 -3.12 10.73
N SER A 402 -2.21 -3.95 9.86
CA SER A 402 -1.64 -5.24 10.25
C SER A 402 -0.42 -5.12 11.17
N ARG A 403 0.36 -4.07 11.04
CA ARG A 403 1.56 -3.75 11.83
C ARG A 403 2.66 -4.81 11.81
N MET A 404 2.53 -5.85 11.02
CA MET A 404 3.48 -6.97 10.99
C MET A 404 4.84 -6.61 10.36
N PHE A 405 4.89 -5.59 9.51
CA PHE A 405 6.08 -5.22 8.76
C PHE A 405 7.08 -4.39 9.59
N GLY A 406 8.37 -4.41 9.26
CA GLY A 406 9.37 -3.53 9.88
C GLY A 406 10.76 -4.15 10.02
N TYR A 407 11.67 -3.44 10.73
CA TYR A 407 13.08 -3.79 10.92
C TYR A 407 13.44 -4.35 12.32
N ASP A 408 12.72 -3.95 13.34
CA ASP A 408 13.01 -4.23 14.75
C ASP A 408 12.51 -5.60 15.23
N ARG A 409 12.20 -6.48 14.28
CA ARG A 409 11.70 -7.82 14.51
C ARG A 409 12.83 -8.85 14.39
N ASP A 410 12.74 -9.93 15.13
CA ASP A 410 13.58 -11.11 14.92
C ASP A 410 12.86 -12.09 14.00
N ALA A 411 13.40 -12.30 12.80
CA ALA A 411 12.77 -13.13 11.78
C ALA A 411 12.49 -14.56 12.27
N GLY A 412 13.38 -15.14 13.07
CA GLY A 412 13.22 -16.50 13.57
C GLY A 412 12.24 -16.65 14.73
N MET A 413 11.75 -15.53 15.28
CA MET A 413 10.77 -15.52 16.37
C MET A 413 9.43 -14.91 15.99
N MET A 414 9.37 -14.19 14.85
CA MET A 414 8.14 -13.54 14.39
C MET A 414 7.07 -14.56 13.99
N MET A 415 5.83 -14.35 14.44
CA MET A 415 4.68 -15.16 14.05
C MET A 415 3.41 -14.32 13.99
N VAL A 416 2.63 -14.53 12.94
CA VAL A 416 1.29 -13.97 12.75
C VAL A 416 0.26 -15.09 12.81
N TYR A 417 -0.78 -14.90 13.61
CA TYR A 417 -1.91 -15.82 13.72
C TYR A 417 -3.13 -15.21 13.06
N MET A 418 -3.69 -15.89 12.08
CA MET A 418 -4.91 -15.47 11.38
C MET A 418 -5.63 -16.68 10.79
N ASP A 419 -6.89 -16.51 10.36
CA ASP A 419 -7.58 -17.55 9.61
C ASP A 419 -7.11 -17.62 8.15
N GLU A 420 -7.37 -18.74 7.48
CA GLU A 420 -6.94 -18.98 6.10
C GLU A 420 -7.55 -17.96 5.11
N HIS A 421 -8.78 -17.51 5.38
CA HIS A 421 -9.44 -16.51 4.52
C HIS A 421 -8.72 -15.15 4.59
N LEU A 422 -8.35 -14.69 5.79
CA LEU A 422 -7.56 -13.46 5.96
C LEU A 422 -6.18 -13.58 5.33
N TYR A 423 -5.53 -14.75 5.48
CA TYR A 423 -4.24 -15.00 4.82
C TYR A 423 -4.35 -14.80 3.29
N LYS A 424 -5.38 -15.37 2.65
CA LYS A 424 -5.60 -15.20 1.21
C LYS A 424 -5.77 -13.73 0.82
N LEU A 425 -6.57 -12.96 1.58
CA LEU A 425 -6.73 -11.54 1.33
C LEU A 425 -5.40 -10.77 1.45
N PHE A 426 -4.59 -11.05 2.47
CA PHE A 426 -3.28 -10.43 2.62
C PHE A 426 -2.29 -10.84 1.53
N ALA A 427 -2.32 -12.09 1.09
CA ALA A 427 -1.51 -12.58 -0.04
C ALA A 427 -1.88 -11.85 -1.35
N ASP A 428 -3.17 -11.65 -1.60
CA ASP A 428 -3.67 -10.90 -2.76
C ASP A 428 -3.25 -9.43 -2.71
N ILE A 429 -3.30 -8.81 -1.54
CA ILE A 429 -2.81 -7.43 -1.34
C ILE A 429 -1.31 -7.37 -1.60
N ASN A 430 -0.53 -8.34 -1.10
CA ASN A 430 0.90 -8.41 -1.35
C ASN A 430 1.22 -8.55 -2.84
N ALA A 431 0.54 -9.45 -3.53
CA ALA A 431 0.70 -9.65 -4.98
C ALA A 431 0.40 -8.36 -5.77
N THR A 432 -0.68 -7.65 -5.42
CA THR A 432 -1.03 -6.38 -6.05
C THR A 432 0.02 -5.29 -5.77
N ASN A 433 0.50 -5.17 -4.53
CA ASN A 433 1.54 -4.20 -4.18
C ASN A 433 2.84 -4.49 -4.94
N ASN A 434 3.23 -5.76 -5.05
CA ASN A 434 4.41 -6.17 -5.82
C ASN A 434 4.24 -5.86 -7.33
N SER A 435 3.03 -6.04 -7.87
CA SER A 435 2.72 -5.66 -9.25
C SER A 435 2.84 -4.14 -9.47
N ILE A 436 2.31 -3.32 -8.57
CA ILE A 436 2.46 -1.86 -8.63
C ILE A 436 3.95 -1.47 -8.61
N ILE A 437 4.73 -2.03 -7.67
CA ILE A 437 6.16 -1.76 -7.56
C ILE A 437 6.89 -2.16 -8.85
N ALA A 438 6.60 -3.33 -9.41
CA ALA A 438 7.22 -3.80 -10.65
C ALA A 438 6.90 -2.90 -11.86
N GLN A 439 5.69 -2.32 -11.92
CA GLN A 439 5.32 -1.35 -12.95
C GLN A 439 6.11 -0.04 -12.78
N VAL A 440 6.21 0.47 -11.56
CA VAL A 440 7.01 1.68 -11.23
C VAL A 440 8.50 1.48 -11.59
N GLU A 441 9.09 0.35 -11.22
CA GLU A 441 10.51 0.05 -11.53
C GLU A 441 10.79 -0.07 -13.03
N LYS A 442 9.78 -0.48 -13.81
CA LYS A 442 9.87 -0.53 -15.28
C LYS A 442 9.59 0.81 -15.95
N GLY A 443 9.27 1.85 -15.20
CA GLY A 443 8.94 3.18 -15.72
C GLY A 443 7.63 3.20 -16.51
N ILE A 444 6.62 2.42 -16.10
CA ILE A 444 5.28 2.47 -16.67
C ILE A 444 4.56 3.66 -16.05
N ASP A 445 4.17 4.61 -16.89
CA ASP A 445 3.49 5.85 -16.43
C ASP A 445 2.04 5.58 -16.05
N ASP A 446 1.36 4.69 -16.76
CA ASP A 446 -0.05 4.35 -16.55
C ASP A 446 -0.16 3.04 -15.74
N ILE A 447 -0.10 3.17 -14.42
CA ILE A 447 -0.10 2.04 -13.49
C ILE A 447 -1.50 1.49 -13.31
N LYS A 448 -1.65 0.21 -13.54
CA LYS A 448 -2.92 -0.51 -13.40
C LYS A 448 -3.01 -1.31 -12.11
N ILE A 449 -4.18 -1.29 -11.52
CA ILE A 449 -4.47 -1.91 -10.22
C ILE A 449 -5.54 -2.97 -10.40
N TYR A 450 -5.32 -4.17 -9.85
CA TYR A 450 -6.32 -5.22 -9.83
C TYR A 450 -6.40 -5.87 -8.46
N TYR A 451 -7.59 -6.35 -8.12
CA TYR A 451 -7.87 -7.09 -6.90
C TYR A 451 -8.82 -8.26 -7.17
N PRO A 452 -8.79 -9.33 -6.37
CA PRO A 452 -9.83 -10.35 -6.37
C PRO A 452 -11.20 -9.76 -6.05
N ASP A 453 -12.27 -10.42 -6.51
CA ASP A 453 -13.63 -10.03 -6.20
C ASP A 453 -13.86 -9.98 -4.68
N GLY A 454 -14.51 -8.92 -4.22
CA GLY A 454 -14.79 -8.67 -2.81
C GLY A 454 -13.73 -7.84 -2.07
N LEU A 455 -12.54 -7.62 -2.62
CA LEU A 455 -11.51 -6.76 -2.05
C LEU A 455 -11.49 -5.40 -2.77
N MET A 456 -11.67 -4.33 -2.03
CA MET A 456 -11.64 -2.96 -2.55
C MET A 456 -10.22 -2.38 -2.46
N PRO A 457 -9.76 -1.60 -3.47
CA PRO A 457 -8.43 -0.95 -3.40
C PRO A 457 -8.32 0.03 -2.23
N THR A 458 -9.35 0.83 -2.01
CA THR A 458 -9.42 1.90 -1.02
C THR A 458 -10.88 2.26 -0.71
N ARG A 459 -11.08 3.33 0.04
CA ARG A 459 -12.40 3.87 0.39
C ARG A 459 -13.14 4.40 -0.84
N LYS A 460 -14.41 4.05 -0.98
CA LYS A 460 -15.23 4.46 -2.14
C LYS A 460 -15.35 5.98 -2.30
N ASN A 461 -15.37 6.73 -1.21
CA ASN A 461 -15.60 8.17 -1.22
C ASN A 461 -14.42 9.01 -1.69
N VAL A 462 -13.26 8.40 -1.97
CA VAL A 462 -12.09 9.07 -2.58
C VAL A 462 -11.90 8.68 -4.05
N LEU A 463 -12.69 7.72 -4.56
CA LEU A 463 -12.68 7.33 -5.97
C LEU A 463 -13.80 8.07 -6.70
N ASP A 464 -13.45 8.70 -7.79
CA ASP A 464 -14.40 9.33 -8.70
C ASP A 464 -15.11 8.23 -9.52
N ASN A 465 -16.37 7.98 -9.22
CA ASN A 465 -17.15 6.90 -9.85
C ASN A 465 -17.40 7.14 -11.35
N ASP A 466 -17.34 8.38 -11.81
CA ASP A 466 -17.55 8.73 -13.21
C ASP A 466 -16.29 8.52 -14.05
N HIS A 467 -15.12 8.52 -13.40
CA HIS A 467 -13.81 8.43 -14.07
C HIS A 467 -13.00 7.17 -13.72
N VAL A 468 -13.41 6.40 -12.73
CA VAL A 468 -12.77 5.12 -12.39
C VAL A 468 -13.52 3.97 -13.05
N LEU A 469 -12.94 3.43 -14.10
CA LEU A 469 -13.47 2.24 -14.78
C LEU A 469 -13.20 0.99 -13.94
N THR A 470 -14.23 0.18 -13.79
CA THR A 470 -14.12 -1.14 -13.14
C THR A 470 -14.39 -2.24 -14.17
N VAL A 471 -13.40 -3.08 -14.44
CA VAL A 471 -13.53 -4.22 -15.35
C VAL A 471 -13.51 -5.51 -14.54
N THR A 472 -14.63 -6.24 -14.57
CA THR A 472 -14.81 -7.47 -13.81
C THR A 472 -14.36 -8.68 -14.62
N GLY A 473 -13.50 -9.52 -14.06
CA GLY A 473 -13.13 -10.80 -14.62
C GLY A 473 -14.32 -11.77 -14.73
N GLY A 474 -14.21 -12.75 -15.61
CA GLY A 474 -15.29 -13.69 -15.87
C GLY A 474 -16.40 -13.18 -16.80
N THR A 475 -16.47 -11.87 -17.02
CA THR A 475 -17.44 -11.22 -17.91
C THR A 475 -16.92 -11.15 -19.33
N ASN A 476 -17.81 -11.35 -20.31
CA ASN A 476 -17.50 -11.18 -21.73
C ASN A 476 -17.76 -9.71 -22.15
N TYR A 477 -16.76 -9.07 -22.72
CA TYR A 477 -16.84 -7.71 -23.23
C TYR A 477 -16.67 -7.69 -24.73
N TYR A 478 -17.57 -7.05 -25.45
CA TYR A 478 -17.53 -6.87 -26.89
C TYR A 478 -18.16 -5.52 -27.28
N PRO A 479 -17.66 -4.84 -28.32
CA PRO A 479 -18.20 -3.55 -28.77
C PRO A 479 -19.54 -3.74 -29.49
N PHE A 480 -20.49 -2.83 -29.25
CA PHE A 480 -21.73 -2.76 -30.02
C PHE A 480 -21.51 -2.08 -31.38
N HIS A 481 -20.53 -1.18 -31.46
CA HIS A 481 -20.18 -0.45 -32.67
C HIS A 481 -18.68 -0.66 -32.98
N PRO A 482 -18.27 -1.90 -33.32
CA PRO A 482 -16.87 -2.19 -33.59
C PRO A 482 -16.42 -1.54 -34.90
N ASP A 483 -15.17 -1.11 -34.93
CA ASP A 483 -14.49 -0.69 -36.14
C ASP A 483 -13.02 -1.13 -36.08
N ASN A 484 -12.35 -1.19 -37.24
CA ASN A 484 -10.97 -1.60 -37.36
C ASN A 484 -10.18 -0.56 -38.14
N ASP A 485 -8.98 -0.23 -37.66
CA ASP A 485 -8.07 0.67 -38.38
C ASP A 485 -7.38 -0.05 -39.57
N ASP A 486 -7.08 -1.35 -39.39
CA ASP A 486 -6.46 -2.19 -40.41
C ASP A 486 -6.98 -3.63 -40.37
N ILE A 487 -7.99 -3.92 -41.21
CA ILE A 487 -8.63 -5.27 -41.32
C ILE A 487 -7.64 -6.31 -41.87
N ASP A 488 -6.76 -5.90 -42.79
CA ASP A 488 -5.80 -6.78 -43.43
C ASP A 488 -4.70 -7.18 -42.42
N ALA A 489 -4.23 -6.25 -41.58
CA ALA A 489 -3.29 -6.55 -40.52
C ALA A 489 -3.86 -7.58 -39.52
N ILE A 490 -5.13 -7.40 -39.08
CA ILE A 490 -5.78 -8.38 -38.21
C ILE A 490 -5.87 -9.73 -38.91
N SER A 491 -6.26 -9.75 -40.20
CA SER A 491 -6.40 -10.97 -40.97
C SER A 491 -5.07 -11.68 -41.15
N ASP A 492 -3.99 -10.98 -41.35
CA ASP A 492 -2.62 -11.48 -41.42
C ASP A 492 -2.14 -12.07 -40.08
N LEU A 493 -2.38 -11.36 -38.97
CA LEU A 493 -2.08 -11.86 -37.62
C LEU A 493 -2.82 -13.16 -37.31
N LEU A 494 -4.05 -13.30 -37.84
CA LEU A 494 -4.92 -14.43 -37.57
C LEU A 494 -4.88 -15.53 -38.64
N LYS A 495 -4.14 -15.40 -39.75
CA LYS A 495 -4.17 -16.30 -40.91
C LYS A 495 -3.82 -17.77 -40.61
N ASN A 496 -2.93 -18.01 -39.65
CA ASN A 496 -2.48 -19.34 -39.25
C ASN A 496 -3.42 -20.03 -38.25
N PHE A 497 -4.47 -19.36 -37.78
CA PHE A 497 -5.44 -19.91 -36.83
C PHE A 497 -6.71 -20.33 -37.58
N SER A 498 -6.96 -21.64 -37.64
CA SER A 498 -8.13 -22.19 -38.30
C SER A 498 -9.41 -22.01 -37.47
N GLU A 499 -10.51 -21.65 -38.09
CA GLU A 499 -11.84 -21.60 -37.44
C GLU A 499 -12.39 -22.99 -37.06
N LYS A 500 -11.78 -24.08 -37.57
CA LYS A 500 -12.17 -25.47 -37.28
C LYS A 500 -11.67 -25.93 -35.91
N GLU A 501 -10.61 -25.31 -35.40
CA GLU A 501 -10.10 -25.63 -34.08
C GLU A 501 -10.96 -24.96 -33.00
N PRO A 502 -11.24 -25.66 -31.91
CA PRO A 502 -12.05 -25.11 -30.84
C PRO A 502 -11.40 -23.85 -30.25
N TYR A 503 -10.10 -23.86 -30.02
CA TYR A 503 -9.29 -22.73 -29.49
C TYR A 503 -7.80 -22.98 -29.72
N TYR A 504 -7.01 -21.94 -29.47
CA TYR A 504 -5.54 -21.97 -29.47
C TYR A 504 -5.00 -21.38 -28.17
N GLN A 505 -3.92 -21.95 -27.67
CA GLN A 505 -3.09 -21.28 -26.63
C GLN A 505 -2.09 -20.37 -27.33
N VAL A 506 -2.14 -19.08 -27.04
CA VAL A 506 -1.27 -18.06 -27.65
C VAL A 506 -0.68 -17.13 -26.60
N SER A 507 0.48 -16.54 -26.92
CA SER A 507 1.03 -15.46 -26.06
C SER A 507 0.05 -14.29 -25.96
N LEU A 508 -0.07 -13.69 -24.80
CA LEU A 508 -0.83 -12.44 -24.64
C LEU A 508 -0.32 -11.31 -25.53
N ARG A 509 0.94 -11.37 -26.00
CA ARG A 509 1.49 -10.42 -26.98
C ARG A 509 0.75 -10.46 -28.31
N ILE A 510 0.35 -11.66 -28.76
CA ILE A 510 -0.44 -11.82 -30.01
C ILE A 510 -1.83 -11.22 -29.81
N MET A 511 -2.47 -11.48 -28.67
CA MET A 511 -3.77 -10.88 -28.36
C MET A 511 -3.71 -9.36 -28.34
N LYS A 512 -2.66 -8.81 -27.69
CA LYS A 512 -2.43 -7.36 -27.66
C LYS A 512 -2.24 -6.78 -29.06
N ALA A 513 -1.45 -7.44 -29.91
CA ALA A 513 -1.24 -7.01 -31.29
C ALA A 513 -2.53 -7.02 -32.12
N VAL A 514 -3.37 -8.04 -31.97
CA VAL A 514 -4.68 -8.09 -32.64
C VAL A 514 -5.60 -6.97 -32.14
N LEU A 515 -5.66 -6.77 -30.83
CA LEU A 515 -6.51 -5.74 -30.22
C LEU A 515 -6.05 -4.31 -30.55
N SER A 516 -4.77 -4.09 -30.87
CA SER A 516 -4.28 -2.74 -31.25
C SER A 516 -4.87 -2.21 -32.57
N HIS A 517 -5.46 -3.08 -33.39
CA HIS A 517 -6.15 -2.74 -34.64
C HIS A 517 -7.68 -2.60 -34.49
N ILE A 518 -8.19 -2.66 -33.28
CA ILE A 518 -9.60 -2.39 -33.00
C ILE A 518 -9.72 -0.93 -32.56
N ILE A 519 -10.56 -0.16 -33.23
CA ILE A 519 -10.80 1.24 -32.89
C ILE A 519 -11.58 1.31 -31.58
N PRO A 520 -11.13 2.11 -30.59
CA PRO A 520 -11.85 2.31 -29.34
C PRO A 520 -13.26 2.86 -29.58
N SER A 521 -14.22 2.41 -28.79
CA SER A 521 -15.58 2.95 -28.78
C SER A 521 -16.02 3.22 -27.34
N PRO A 522 -16.99 4.12 -27.10
CA PRO A 522 -17.43 4.44 -25.73
C PRO A 522 -17.96 3.24 -24.93
N ASP A 523 -18.44 2.21 -25.60
CA ASP A 523 -18.95 0.97 -25.01
C ASP A 523 -17.92 -0.16 -24.91
N PHE A 524 -16.68 0.08 -25.41
CA PHE A 524 -15.61 -0.90 -25.36
C PHE A 524 -14.26 -0.26 -25.05
N HIS A 525 -13.92 -0.21 -23.79
CA HIS A 525 -12.74 0.48 -23.28
C HIS A 525 -11.44 -0.27 -23.64
N MET A 526 -11.04 -0.18 -24.90
CA MET A 526 -9.88 -0.88 -25.48
C MET A 526 -8.59 -0.64 -24.69
N LYS A 527 -8.34 0.60 -24.28
CA LYS A 527 -7.14 0.95 -23.50
C LYS A 527 -7.08 0.20 -22.18
N ALA A 528 -8.21 0.03 -21.48
CA ALA A 528 -8.27 -0.74 -20.25
C ALA A 528 -7.92 -2.21 -20.46
N PHE A 529 -8.44 -2.84 -21.53
CA PHE A 529 -8.09 -4.23 -21.85
C PHE A 529 -6.61 -4.40 -22.22
N GLN A 530 -6.07 -3.49 -23.04
CA GLN A 530 -4.64 -3.51 -23.38
C GLN A 530 -3.77 -3.30 -22.14
N SER A 531 -4.21 -2.48 -21.22
CA SER A 531 -3.52 -2.21 -19.97
C SER A 531 -3.50 -3.41 -19.04
N VAL A 532 -4.63 -4.11 -18.88
CA VAL A 532 -4.68 -5.39 -18.15
C VAL A 532 -3.72 -6.40 -18.77
N LEU A 533 -3.69 -6.52 -20.10
CA LEU A 533 -2.74 -7.40 -20.78
C LEU A 533 -1.28 -7.00 -20.52
N ASN A 534 -0.98 -5.69 -20.46
CA ASN A 534 0.35 -5.21 -20.10
C ASN A 534 0.75 -5.60 -18.67
N THR A 535 -0.16 -5.46 -17.71
CA THR A 535 0.05 -5.86 -16.32
C THR A 535 0.36 -7.35 -16.22
N LEU A 536 -0.47 -8.20 -16.85
CA LEU A 536 -0.26 -9.64 -16.87
C LEU A 536 1.07 -10.05 -17.53
N LEU A 537 1.47 -9.36 -18.61
CA LEU A 537 2.76 -9.57 -19.28
C LEU A 537 3.94 -9.05 -18.46
N ALA A 538 3.74 -7.99 -17.65
CA ALA A 538 4.76 -7.47 -16.76
C ALA A 538 5.08 -8.46 -15.63
N GLU A 539 4.05 -9.10 -15.09
CA GLU A 539 4.18 -10.15 -14.07
C GLU A 539 4.79 -11.45 -14.65
N ARG A 540 4.28 -11.86 -15.81
CA ARG A 540 4.68 -13.10 -16.48
C ARG A 540 4.94 -12.84 -17.96
N PRO A 541 6.17 -12.53 -18.39
CA PRO A 541 6.48 -12.21 -19.79
C PRO A 541 6.12 -13.30 -20.81
N ALA A 542 6.00 -14.55 -20.35
CA ALA A 542 5.58 -15.70 -21.15
C ALA A 542 4.09 -16.07 -20.95
N ALA A 543 3.28 -15.16 -20.37
CA ALA A 543 1.87 -15.41 -20.14
C ALA A 543 1.13 -15.74 -21.43
N GLN A 544 0.27 -16.76 -21.35
CA GLN A 544 -0.55 -17.25 -22.46
C GLN A 544 -2.04 -17.06 -22.15
N GLY A 545 -2.81 -16.85 -23.21
CA GLY A 545 -4.26 -16.83 -23.17
C GLY A 545 -4.86 -17.77 -24.19
N ILE A 546 -6.18 -17.77 -24.27
CA ILE A 546 -6.98 -18.61 -25.17
C ILE A 546 -7.53 -17.76 -26.31
N LEU A 547 -7.20 -18.12 -27.55
CA LEU A 547 -7.69 -17.44 -28.74
C LEU A 547 -8.67 -18.34 -29.46
N LEU A 548 -9.87 -17.83 -29.75
CA LEU A 548 -10.84 -18.40 -30.64
C LEU A 548 -10.93 -17.53 -31.91
N VAL A 549 -10.91 -18.16 -33.09
CA VAL A 549 -11.07 -17.45 -34.36
C VAL A 549 -12.30 -18.00 -35.06
N ARG A 550 -13.21 -17.12 -35.46
CA ARG A 550 -14.46 -17.50 -36.15
C ARG A 550 -14.63 -16.58 -37.34
N ARG A 551 -14.72 -17.17 -38.54
CA ARG A 551 -14.83 -16.44 -39.80
C ARG A 551 -16.22 -16.57 -40.43
N ASN A 552 -16.50 -15.72 -41.39
CA ASN A 552 -17.72 -15.71 -42.18
C ASN A 552 -19.03 -15.70 -41.38
N ARG A 553 -19.02 -14.96 -40.24
CA ARG A 553 -20.21 -14.85 -39.38
C ARG A 553 -21.25 -13.94 -40.03
N ASP A 554 -22.38 -14.50 -40.45
CA ASP A 554 -23.52 -13.76 -40.99
C ASP A 554 -24.54 -13.43 -39.88
N VAL A 555 -24.16 -12.55 -38.98
CA VAL A 555 -24.97 -12.12 -37.83
C VAL A 555 -25.37 -10.65 -37.95
N ALA A 556 -26.53 -10.27 -37.40
CA ALA A 556 -26.97 -8.88 -37.39
C ALA A 556 -26.28 -8.11 -36.26
N GLN A 557 -25.98 -6.84 -36.53
CA GLN A 557 -25.44 -5.92 -35.51
C GLN A 557 -26.44 -5.75 -34.36
N GLY A 558 -25.96 -5.68 -33.12
CA GLY A 558 -26.77 -5.39 -31.93
C GLY A 558 -27.66 -6.53 -31.43
N THR A 559 -27.60 -7.72 -32.01
CA THR A 559 -28.50 -8.85 -31.65
C THR A 559 -28.00 -9.74 -30.52
N GLY A 560 -26.77 -9.56 -30.03
CA GLY A 560 -26.14 -10.45 -29.03
C GLY A 560 -25.82 -11.88 -29.55
N ALA A 561 -26.16 -12.20 -30.79
CA ALA A 561 -25.93 -13.52 -31.40
C ALA A 561 -24.45 -13.74 -31.82
N LEU A 562 -23.59 -12.78 -31.57
CA LEU A 562 -22.17 -12.87 -31.92
C LEU A 562 -21.49 -14.03 -31.18
N LEU A 563 -21.66 -14.10 -29.87
CA LEU A 563 -21.12 -15.14 -29.01
C LEU A 563 -22.02 -16.39 -29.08
N SER A 564 -21.54 -17.44 -29.75
CA SER A 564 -22.28 -18.69 -29.82
C SER A 564 -22.31 -19.42 -28.46
N PRO A 565 -23.35 -20.24 -28.18
CA PRO A 565 -23.38 -21.05 -26.95
C PRO A 565 -22.12 -21.94 -26.78
N ASN A 566 -21.58 -22.45 -27.86
CA ASN A 566 -20.36 -23.28 -27.83
C ASN A 566 -19.14 -22.43 -27.46
N ASP A 567 -18.96 -21.27 -28.11
CA ASP A 567 -17.84 -20.36 -27.79
C ASP A 567 -17.92 -19.85 -26.35
N TRP A 568 -19.14 -19.61 -25.86
CA TRP A 568 -19.37 -19.24 -24.47
C TRP A 568 -18.97 -20.36 -23.51
N GLN A 569 -19.31 -21.63 -23.80
CA GLN A 569 -18.89 -22.77 -22.97
C GLN A 569 -17.38 -22.96 -22.99
N ILE A 570 -16.73 -22.81 -24.14
CA ILE A 570 -15.26 -22.84 -24.24
C ILE A 570 -14.66 -21.75 -23.38
N GLY A 571 -15.11 -20.52 -23.52
CA GLY A 571 -14.62 -19.39 -22.71
C GLY A 571 -14.81 -19.59 -21.20
N LYS A 572 -15.93 -20.15 -20.78
CA LYS A 572 -16.25 -20.46 -19.39
C LYS A 572 -15.36 -21.56 -18.79
N SER A 573 -14.82 -22.46 -19.59
CA SER A 573 -13.93 -23.53 -19.11
C SER A 573 -12.54 -23.02 -18.68
N PHE A 574 -12.16 -21.78 -19.05
CA PHE A 574 -10.89 -21.16 -18.71
C PHE A 574 -11.10 -20.03 -17.69
N THR A 575 -10.99 -20.36 -16.42
CA THR A 575 -11.23 -19.42 -15.32
C THR A 575 -10.00 -18.59 -14.97
N ASP A 576 -8.81 -19.09 -15.25
CA ASP A 576 -7.51 -18.52 -14.87
C ASP A 576 -6.79 -17.76 -16.00
N ARG A 577 -7.41 -17.63 -17.16
CA ARG A 577 -6.78 -17.10 -18.39
C ARG A 577 -7.63 -16.07 -19.10
N VAL A 578 -6.96 -15.18 -19.80
CA VAL A 578 -7.62 -14.30 -20.77
C VAL A 578 -8.11 -15.14 -21.95
N VAL A 579 -9.36 -14.94 -22.34
CA VAL A 579 -9.97 -15.54 -23.53
C VAL A 579 -10.31 -14.43 -24.51
N LEU A 580 -9.75 -14.48 -25.71
CA LEU A 580 -10.07 -13.57 -26.80
C LEU A 580 -10.74 -14.36 -27.93
N THR A 581 -11.98 -14.00 -28.26
CA THR A 581 -12.64 -14.52 -29.44
C THR A 581 -12.70 -13.45 -30.51
N MET A 582 -12.18 -13.75 -31.69
CA MET A 582 -12.20 -12.86 -32.85
C MET A 582 -13.23 -13.36 -33.87
N TYR A 583 -14.27 -12.54 -34.08
CA TYR A 583 -15.34 -12.84 -35.04
C TYR A 583 -15.18 -12.02 -36.29
N GLN A 584 -14.94 -12.64 -37.45
CA GLN A 584 -15.04 -11.98 -38.72
C GLN A 584 -16.50 -12.00 -39.18
N VAL A 585 -17.16 -10.86 -39.20
CA VAL A 585 -18.52 -10.70 -39.68
C VAL A 585 -18.48 -10.36 -41.17
N THR A 586 -19.51 -10.84 -41.93
CA THR A 586 -19.59 -10.64 -43.40
C THR A 586 -19.88 -9.18 -43.81
N GLY A 587 -20.31 -8.34 -42.86
CA GLY A 587 -20.62 -6.93 -43.13
C GLY A 587 -22.05 -6.69 -43.61
N THR A 588 -22.86 -7.72 -43.80
CA THR A 588 -24.30 -7.59 -44.07
C THR A 588 -25.09 -7.32 -42.78
N LYS A 589 -26.40 -7.12 -42.85
CA LYS A 589 -27.29 -7.06 -41.69
C LYS A 589 -26.89 -5.96 -40.66
N GLY A 590 -26.66 -4.74 -41.15
CA GLY A 590 -26.39 -3.59 -40.30
C GLY A 590 -24.91 -3.18 -40.14
N TRP A 591 -23.97 -3.97 -40.63
CA TRP A 591 -22.53 -3.72 -40.51
C TRP A 591 -21.93 -2.82 -41.63
N HIS A 592 -22.71 -1.96 -42.24
CA HIS A 592 -22.30 -1.01 -43.29
C HIS A 592 -21.71 -1.65 -44.57
N GLY A 593 -22.02 -2.94 -44.84
CA GLY A 593 -21.68 -3.63 -46.08
C GLY A 593 -20.21 -4.00 -46.26
N LYS A 594 -19.38 -3.93 -45.18
CA LYS A 594 -17.97 -4.31 -45.21
C LYS A 594 -17.68 -5.39 -44.19
N PRO A 595 -16.90 -6.44 -44.53
CA PRO A 595 -16.41 -7.36 -43.52
C PRO A 595 -15.55 -6.65 -42.49
N LEU A 596 -15.67 -7.03 -41.21
CA LEU A 596 -14.83 -6.52 -40.15
C LEU A 596 -14.60 -7.56 -39.03
N TRP A 597 -13.57 -7.35 -38.22
CA TRP A 597 -13.28 -8.17 -37.06
C TRP A 597 -13.87 -7.57 -35.79
N VAL A 598 -14.60 -8.37 -35.05
CA VAL A 598 -15.22 -7.99 -33.77
C VAL A 598 -14.60 -8.80 -32.66
N PRO A 599 -13.94 -8.16 -31.66
CA PRO A 599 -13.40 -8.85 -30.51
C PRO A 599 -14.48 -9.16 -29.49
N ASN A 600 -14.32 -10.28 -28.77
CA ASN A 600 -14.95 -10.54 -27.49
C ASN A 600 -13.84 -10.95 -26.52
N ILE A 601 -13.61 -10.18 -25.49
CA ILE A 601 -12.59 -10.47 -24.49
C ILE A 601 -13.22 -10.83 -23.14
N LYS A 602 -12.69 -11.88 -22.52
CA LYS A 602 -12.98 -12.29 -21.15
C LYS A 602 -11.67 -12.32 -20.37
N LEU A 603 -11.60 -11.59 -19.27
CA LEU A 603 -10.47 -11.62 -18.34
C LEU A 603 -10.60 -12.79 -17.36
N PRO A 604 -9.53 -13.20 -16.66
CA PRO A 604 -9.59 -14.25 -15.65
C PRO A 604 -10.71 -14.01 -14.63
N ASP A 605 -11.37 -15.08 -14.21
CA ASP A 605 -12.49 -15.02 -13.27
C ASP A 605 -12.02 -14.58 -11.87
N GLY A 606 -12.91 -13.99 -11.09
CA GLY A 606 -12.65 -13.66 -9.68
C GLY A 606 -11.74 -12.46 -9.43
N ALA A 607 -11.41 -11.69 -10.47
CA ALA A 607 -10.62 -10.46 -10.33
C ALA A 607 -11.39 -9.22 -10.80
N ILE A 608 -11.13 -8.09 -10.16
CA ILE A 608 -11.63 -6.77 -10.56
C ILE A 608 -10.43 -5.90 -10.89
N TYR A 609 -10.44 -5.30 -12.08
CA TYR A 609 -9.41 -4.39 -12.54
C TYR A 609 -9.93 -2.96 -12.47
N TYR A 610 -9.13 -2.08 -11.91
CA TYR A 610 -9.42 -0.66 -11.78
C TYR A 610 -8.54 0.13 -12.73
N ASP A 611 -9.13 1.02 -13.47
CA ASP A 611 -8.48 1.89 -14.44
C ASP A 611 -9.10 3.27 -14.45
N LEU A 612 -8.37 4.27 -14.94
CA LEU A 612 -8.94 5.60 -15.19
C LEU A 612 -9.51 5.65 -16.61
N VAL A 613 -10.69 6.24 -16.74
CA VAL A 613 -11.22 6.59 -18.07
C VAL A 613 -10.42 7.77 -18.57
N ASP A 614 -9.75 7.58 -19.71
CA ASP A 614 -9.12 8.73 -20.40
C ASP A 614 -10.22 9.70 -20.84
N GLU A 615 -10.12 10.91 -20.41
CA GLU A 615 -10.88 12.02 -20.98
C GLU A 615 -10.33 12.31 -22.38
N SER A 616 -11.13 11.97 -23.39
CA SER A 616 -10.81 12.21 -24.81
C SER A 616 -11.08 13.65 -25.20
#